data_6ecffed33ab945a2b0c70219755e1394
#
_entry.id   6ecffed33ab945a2b0c70219755e1394
#
_cell.length_a   1.000
_cell.length_b   1.000
_cell.length_c   1.000
_cell.angle_alpha   90.00
_cell.angle_beta   90.00
_cell.angle_gamma   90.00
#
_symmetry.space_group_name_H-M   'P 1'
#
loop_
_entity.id
_entity.type
_entity.pdbx_description
1 polymer ?
#
loop_
_entity_poly.entity_id
_entity_poly.type
_entity_poly.pdbx_seq_one_letter_code
_entity_poly.pdbx_strand_id
1 'polypeptide(L)'
;MCGIVGFVGQGNTKDILLSGLSRLEYRGYDSAGIALYSHPFTVVKSVGKLEELKKKVVASKECDFPCSMGIGHTRWATHGKADEKNSHPHLSMNKEVVLVHNGIIENFADLKNFLQEKGYSFYSETDTEVAVNLIEYFYLKEKNILKTLFLVQRELKGSYAFAIMFEDDANTLYAMRKDSPLIVGKGESSFYIASDISAFLDYTNEIYALENKEILSLSENEIHIYNKNKEEVKRSSGIADLDQSRIHKGEYLHFMEKEIFEQPQAVKDTLLYACGKENDDFSYEAFSMSEKDFRDISRVRIIACGSAYHVGYVLKSVCESLARVPVQVELASEFRYNHPILEDGELVISISQSGETADTLAAVKEAKKLGAKTLSIVNVKGSAIAVESDFVFYTQAGPEIAVATTKAYSCQLVAGYIFSLLLAKAKGKINDEEARSLKDELFLLPGKIQQCLSLDGEILPMAKKLKDSDNIFFLGRGLDWAISMEGALKLKEISYIHCESYSSGELKHGTISLIEKDSPVIALLSQEELAGKSISNIHEVKSRGAKCCALTMENISIDENDFVQNLSVPSTHPLFAGSLLVVPLQFLSYQVSLLKGLDPDKPRNLAKSVTVE
;
A
#
# COMPACT_ATOMS: atom_id res chain seq x y z
N MET A 1 -4.77 6.68 4.82
CA MET A 1 -3.69 6.71 5.85
C MET A 1 -3.24 8.14 6.05
N CYS A 2 -2.84 8.52 7.25
CA CYS A 2 -2.40 9.89 7.54
C CYS A 2 -0.86 10.02 7.44
N GLY A 3 -0.34 11.23 7.25
CA GLY A 3 1.08 11.54 7.25
C GLY A 3 1.49 12.33 8.49
N ILE A 4 2.50 11.86 9.23
CA ILE A 4 3.13 12.60 10.32
C ILE A 4 4.48 13.12 9.87
N VAL A 5 4.79 14.36 10.22
CA VAL A 5 6.12 14.96 10.15
C VAL A 5 6.39 15.69 11.45
N GLY A 6 7.56 15.48 12.05
CA GLY A 6 8.06 16.23 13.19
C GLY A 6 9.50 16.64 12.93
N PHE A 7 9.90 17.76 13.50
CA PHE A 7 11.25 18.30 13.38
C PHE A 7 11.70 18.94 14.68
N VAL A 8 12.96 18.72 15.06
CA VAL A 8 13.66 19.43 16.13
C VAL A 8 15.11 19.66 15.74
N GLY A 9 15.62 20.87 15.88
CA GLY A 9 17.00 21.22 15.58
C GLY A 9 17.16 22.53 14.82
N GLN A 10 18.28 22.65 14.11
CA GLN A 10 18.63 23.84 13.31
C GLN A 10 18.05 23.75 11.92
N GLY A 11 17.24 24.74 11.53
CA GLY A 11 16.62 24.81 10.21
C GLY A 11 15.34 25.67 10.18
N ASN A 12 14.78 25.83 9.00
CA ASN A 12 13.46 26.47 8.86
C ASN A 12 12.37 25.43 9.11
N THR A 13 11.94 25.29 10.36
CA THR A 13 10.96 24.30 10.78
C THR A 13 9.69 24.32 9.93
N LYS A 14 9.16 25.51 9.63
CA LYS A 14 7.97 25.70 8.81
C LYS A 14 8.13 25.04 7.42
N ASP A 15 9.22 25.35 6.74
CA ASP A 15 9.47 24.85 5.39
C ASP A 15 9.76 23.35 5.38
N ILE A 16 10.48 22.85 6.38
CA ILE A 16 10.75 21.42 6.57
C ILE A 16 9.43 20.65 6.75
N LEU A 17 8.54 21.12 7.62
CA LEU A 17 7.24 20.49 7.84
C LEU A 17 6.40 20.49 6.56
N LEU A 18 6.27 21.64 5.88
CA LEU A 18 5.48 21.75 4.66
C LEU A 18 6.06 20.90 3.51
N SER A 19 7.38 20.82 3.39
CA SER A 19 8.06 19.96 2.42
C SER A 19 7.79 18.49 2.72
N GLY A 20 7.98 18.07 3.96
CA GLY A 20 7.72 16.69 4.38
C GLY A 20 6.25 16.28 4.20
N LEU A 21 5.31 17.15 4.60
CA LEU A 21 3.88 16.90 4.38
C LEU A 21 3.51 16.82 2.89
N SER A 22 4.19 17.60 2.03
CA SER A 22 3.97 17.53 0.57
C SER A 22 4.32 16.14 0.01
N ARG A 23 5.33 15.50 0.57
CA ARG A 23 5.73 14.14 0.21
C ARG A 23 4.85 13.06 0.80
N LEU A 24 4.09 13.39 1.87
CA LEU A 24 3.15 12.46 2.50
C LEU A 24 1.69 12.69 2.07
N GLU A 25 1.42 13.67 1.21
CA GLU A 25 0.05 14.01 0.81
C GLU A 25 -0.70 12.84 0.16
N TYR A 26 0.01 11.93 -0.52
CA TYR A 26 -0.57 10.70 -1.07
C TYR A 26 -1.17 9.77 -0.01
N ARG A 27 -0.79 9.93 1.27
CA ARG A 27 -1.32 9.16 2.39
C ARG A 27 -2.65 9.72 2.92
N GLY A 28 -2.89 11.03 2.79
CA GLY A 28 -4.12 11.67 3.25
C GLY A 28 -4.18 13.11 2.77
N TYR A 29 -5.34 13.53 2.27
CA TYR A 29 -5.55 14.84 1.65
C TYR A 29 -6.90 15.48 2.00
N ASP A 30 -7.58 14.99 3.02
CA ASP A 30 -8.87 15.53 3.48
C ASP A 30 -8.67 16.81 4.31
N SER A 31 -7.59 16.87 5.04
CA SER A 31 -7.16 18.07 5.77
C SER A 31 -5.68 17.98 6.14
N ALA A 32 -5.07 19.12 6.44
CA ALA A 32 -3.69 19.20 6.88
C ALA A 32 -3.52 20.28 7.94
N GLY A 33 -2.44 20.20 8.74
CA GLY A 33 -2.10 21.23 9.70
C GLY A 33 -0.70 21.08 10.25
N ILE A 34 -0.19 22.15 10.81
CA ILE A 34 1.09 22.22 11.51
C ILE A 34 0.92 22.88 12.89
N ALA A 35 1.78 22.49 13.83
CA ALA A 35 2.01 23.21 15.07
C ALA A 35 3.49 23.57 15.15
N LEU A 36 3.78 24.84 15.42
CA LEU A 36 5.12 25.38 15.67
C LEU A 36 5.26 25.67 17.16
N TYR A 37 6.44 25.35 17.69
CA TYR A 37 6.72 25.65 19.09
C TYR A 37 6.84 27.16 19.32
N SER A 38 5.97 27.68 20.15
CA SER A 38 5.90 29.06 20.63
C SER A 38 5.10 29.11 21.95
N HIS A 39 5.10 30.22 22.62
CA HIS A 39 4.29 30.43 23.83
C HIS A 39 3.18 31.46 23.58
N PRO A 40 1.90 31.01 23.40
CA PRO A 40 1.40 29.65 23.29
C PRO A 40 1.75 29.02 21.91
N PHE A 41 1.53 27.70 21.70
CA PHE A 41 1.75 27.04 20.43
C PHE A 41 1.02 27.74 19.27
N THR A 42 1.73 27.94 18.15
CA THR A 42 1.11 28.41 16.90
C THR A 42 0.60 27.21 16.10
N VAL A 43 -0.72 27.12 15.94
CA VAL A 43 -1.37 26.00 15.21
C VAL A 43 -2.13 26.53 14.02
N VAL A 44 -1.83 26.01 12.81
CA VAL A 44 -2.54 26.34 11.57
C VAL A 44 -3.08 25.07 10.96
N LYS A 45 -4.38 25.07 10.62
CA LYS A 45 -5.10 23.94 10.04
C LYS A 45 -5.85 24.35 8.79
N SER A 46 -6.05 23.42 7.87
CA SER A 46 -6.86 23.61 6.66
C SER A 46 -7.58 22.33 6.28
N VAL A 47 -8.80 22.47 5.77
CA VAL A 47 -9.54 21.40 5.10
C VAL A 47 -9.08 21.34 3.64
N GLY A 48 -9.06 20.15 3.06
CA GLY A 48 -8.66 19.92 1.68
C GLY A 48 -7.16 19.65 1.51
N LYS A 49 -6.69 19.81 0.27
CA LYS A 49 -5.30 19.51 -0.12
C LYS A 49 -4.30 20.41 0.62
N LEU A 50 -3.06 19.94 0.72
CA LEU A 50 -1.97 20.66 1.41
C LEU A 50 -1.73 22.08 0.88
N GLU A 51 -2.05 22.33 -0.38
CA GLU A 51 -1.92 23.66 -0.98
C GLU A 51 -2.74 24.73 -0.24
N GLU A 52 -3.91 24.36 0.30
CA GLU A 52 -4.73 25.27 1.10
C GLU A 52 -4.06 25.60 2.47
N LEU A 53 -3.39 24.61 3.07
CA LEU A 53 -2.59 24.86 4.26
C LEU A 53 -1.41 25.79 3.97
N LYS A 54 -0.68 25.57 2.86
CA LYS A 54 0.44 26.41 2.44
C LYS A 54 0.01 27.88 2.28
N LYS A 55 -1.13 28.12 1.62
CA LYS A 55 -1.70 29.49 1.47
C LYS A 55 -1.98 30.12 2.84
N LYS A 56 -2.61 29.40 3.77
CA LYS A 56 -2.89 29.89 5.13
C LYS A 56 -1.60 30.21 5.90
N VAL A 57 -0.61 29.32 5.86
CA VAL A 57 0.67 29.48 6.57
C VAL A 57 1.45 30.70 6.02
N VAL A 58 1.49 30.90 4.71
CA VAL A 58 2.15 32.07 4.08
C VAL A 58 1.43 33.37 4.43
N ALA A 59 0.10 33.34 4.52
CA ALA A 59 -0.70 34.53 4.87
C ALA A 59 -0.65 34.87 6.38
N SER A 60 -0.25 33.92 7.24
CA SER A 60 -0.23 34.09 8.69
C SER A 60 1.08 34.69 9.17
N LYS A 61 1.04 35.93 9.65
CA LYS A 61 2.19 36.57 10.33
C LYS A 61 2.59 35.84 11.62
N GLU A 62 1.68 35.07 12.21
CA GLU A 62 1.93 34.28 13.41
C GLU A 62 2.88 33.09 13.17
N CYS A 63 3.15 32.76 11.90
CA CYS A 63 4.12 31.74 11.51
C CYS A 63 5.50 32.30 11.13
N ASP A 64 5.69 33.63 11.19
CA ASP A 64 6.92 34.31 10.75
C ASP A 64 7.85 34.60 11.95
N PHE A 65 8.31 33.53 12.61
CA PHE A 65 9.30 33.63 13.67
C PHE A 65 10.27 32.43 13.61
N PRO A 66 11.51 32.58 14.09
CA PRO A 66 12.45 31.46 14.21
C PRO A 66 11.90 30.40 15.17
N CYS A 67 11.81 29.17 14.72
CA CYS A 67 11.30 28.06 15.49
C CYS A 67 12.19 26.82 15.27
N SER A 68 12.64 26.20 16.36
CA SER A 68 13.51 25.02 16.33
C SER A 68 12.75 23.69 16.39
N MET A 69 11.43 23.71 16.60
CA MET A 69 10.65 22.50 16.80
C MET A 69 9.22 22.67 16.29
N GLY A 70 8.70 21.63 15.66
CA GLY A 70 7.32 21.60 15.19
C GLY A 70 6.86 20.22 14.74
N ILE A 71 5.54 20.07 14.64
CA ILE A 71 4.87 18.86 14.16
C ILE A 71 3.85 19.20 13.10
N GLY A 72 3.63 18.30 12.16
CA GLY A 72 2.69 18.47 11.07
C GLY A 72 1.99 17.17 10.71
N HIS A 73 0.84 17.30 10.07
CA HIS A 73 -0.02 16.17 9.76
C HIS A 73 -0.80 16.38 8.46
N THR A 74 -0.93 15.32 7.65
CA THR A 74 -1.95 15.20 6.60
C THR A 74 -2.93 14.11 6.99
N ARG A 75 -4.23 14.45 6.99
CA ARG A 75 -5.28 13.59 7.54
C ARG A 75 -6.06 12.89 6.43
N TRP A 76 -6.30 11.61 6.67
CA TRP A 76 -7.37 10.82 6.08
C TRP A 76 -8.43 10.62 7.19
N ALA A 77 -9.65 11.11 6.97
CA ALA A 77 -10.68 11.14 8.01
C ALA A 77 -11.21 9.71 8.30
N THR A 78 -11.00 9.25 9.54
CA THR A 78 -11.54 8.00 10.06
C THR A 78 -12.63 8.27 11.12
N HIS A 79 -12.38 9.20 12.06
CA HIS A 79 -13.30 9.63 13.10
C HIS A 79 -13.62 11.12 12.94
N GLY A 80 -14.90 11.46 12.84
CA GLY A 80 -15.36 12.83 12.62
C GLY A 80 -15.21 13.30 11.17
N LYS A 81 -16.02 14.28 10.77
CA LYS A 81 -16.03 14.85 9.41
C LYS A 81 -14.70 15.51 9.06
N ALA A 82 -14.44 15.65 7.76
CA ALA A 82 -13.33 16.47 7.27
C ALA A 82 -13.65 17.96 7.46
N ASP A 83 -13.40 18.47 8.64
CA ASP A 83 -13.54 19.87 9.01
C ASP A 83 -12.32 20.36 9.82
N GLU A 84 -12.20 21.67 10.02
CA GLU A 84 -11.03 22.25 10.67
C GLU A 84 -10.89 21.86 12.15
N LYS A 85 -12.02 21.67 12.87
CA LYS A 85 -12.00 21.26 14.28
C LYS A 85 -11.46 19.84 14.47
N ASN A 86 -11.74 18.95 13.49
CA ASN A 86 -11.29 17.56 13.49
C ASN A 86 -9.91 17.37 12.82
N SER A 87 -9.33 18.43 12.24
CA SER A 87 -8.00 18.38 11.65
C SER A 87 -6.92 18.37 12.72
N HIS A 88 -5.81 17.67 12.47
CA HIS A 88 -4.61 17.71 13.32
C HIS A 88 -3.74 18.93 12.99
N PRO A 89 -2.89 19.38 13.93
CA PRO A 89 -2.66 18.91 15.31
C PRO A 89 -3.81 19.24 16.28
N HIS A 90 -3.96 18.44 17.35
CA HIS A 90 -4.88 18.74 18.44
C HIS A 90 -4.16 19.29 19.65
N LEU A 91 -4.74 20.33 20.25
CA LEU A 91 -4.33 20.90 21.53
C LEU A 91 -5.12 20.26 22.67
N SER A 92 -4.49 20.05 23.80
CA SER A 92 -5.16 19.71 25.04
C SER A 92 -6.01 20.87 25.56
N MET A 93 -6.94 20.59 26.46
CA MET A 93 -7.89 21.58 26.98
C MET A 93 -7.20 22.84 27.58
N ASN A 94 -6.12 22.65 28.33
CA ASN A 94 -5.36 23.76 28.92
C ASN A 94 -4.18 24.21 28.03
N LYS A 95 -4.03 23.65 26.82
CA LYS A 95 -2.98 23.95 25.85
C LYS A 95 -1.55 23.63 26.30
N GLU A 96 -1.40 22.79 27.31
CA GLU A 96 -0.10 22.31 27.80
C GLU A 96 0.58 21.34 26.85
N VAL A 97 -0.23 20.65 25.99
CA VAL A 97 0.24 19.60 25.08
C VAL A 97 -0.37 19.77 23.69
N VAL A 98 0.43 19.54 22.66
CA VAL A 98 -0.03 19.44 21.28
C VAL A 98 0.40 18.12 20.66
N LEU A 99 -0.49 17.50 19.89
CA LEU A 99 -0.36 16.13 19.39
C LEU A 99 -0.79 16.00 17.93
N VAL A 100 -0.04 15.20 17.15
CA VAL A 100 -0.50 14.60 15.90
C VAL A 100 -0.51 13.07 16.04
N HIS A 101 -1.47 12.41 15.38
CA HIS A 101 -1.74 11.00 15.56
C HIS A 101 -2.07 10.30 14.23
N ASN A 102 -1.44 9.15 14.00
CA ASN A 102 -1.84 8.14 13.04
C ASN A 102 -2.27 6.88 13.77
N GLY A 103 -3.43 6.33 13.45
CA GLY A 103 -3.98 5.14 14.08
C GLY A 103 -5.41 5.32 14.57
N ILE A 104 -5.86 4.41 15.44
CA ILE A 104 -7.17 4.44 16.10
C ILE A 104 -7.01 4.05 17.56
N ILE A 105 -7.55 4.88 18.47
CA ILE A 105 -7.68 4.57 19.88
C ILE A 105 -9.03 3.89 20.10
N GLU A 106 -9.04 2.56 20.13
CA GLU A 106 -10.27 1.75 20.19
C GLU A 106 -11.12 2.02 21.43
N ASN A 107 -10.49 2.31 22.57
CA ASN A 107 -11.18 2.61 23.83
C ASN A 107 -11.41 4.11 24.07
N PHE A 108 -11.40 4.93 23.01
CA PHE A 108 -11.53 6.39 23.15
C PHE A 108 -12.83 6.82 23.82
N ALA A 109 -13.93 6.09 23.64
CA ALA A 109 -15.23 6.41 24.25
C ALA A 109 -15.16 6.29 25.79
N ASP A 110 -14.57 5.22 26.30
CA ASP A 110 -14.39 5.01 27.74
C ASP A 110 -13.45 6.08 28.35
N LEU A 111 -12.35 6.36 27.65
CA LEU A 111 -11.38 7.39 28.07
C LEU A 111 -12.00 8.79 28.03
N LYS A 112 -12.86 9.09 27.05
CA LYS A 112 -13.59 10.36 26.97
C LYS A 112 -14.51 10.54 28.17
N ASN A 113 -15.31 9.51 28.50
CA ASN A 113 -16.20 9.52 29.67
C ASN A 113 -15.39 9.75 30.96
N PHE A 114 -14.30 9.01 31.14
CA PHE A 114 -13.38 9.19 32.29
C PHE A 114 -12.86 10.62 32.38
N LEU A 115 -12.42 11.22 31.28
CA LEU A 115 -11.89 12.59 31.28
C LEU A 115 -13.00 13.63 31.53
N GLN A 116 -14.21 13.40 31.03
CA GLN A 116 -15.37 14.26 31.33
C GLN A 116 -15.70 14.27 32.84
N GLU A 117 -15.62 13.14 33.53
CA GLU A 117 -15.77 13.04 34.98
C GLU A 117 -14.65 13.82 35.74
N LYS A 118 -13.50 14.04 35.06
CA LYS A 118 -12.38 14.86 35.61
C LYS A 118 -12.46 16.34 35.21
N GLY A 119 -13.56 16.75 34.53
CA GLY A 119 -13.80 18.12 34.14
C GLY A 119 -13.26 18.54 32.78
N TYR A 120 -12.81 17.59 31.93
CA TYR A 120 -12.37 17.90 30.58
C TYR A 120 -13.54 18.09 29.63
N SER A 121 -13.44 19.10 28.78
CA SER A 121 -14.35 19.35 27.66
C SER A 121 -13.66 19.06 26.32
N PHE A 122 -14.45 18.77 25.29
CA PHE A 122 -13.95 18.36 23.98
C PHE A 122 -14.55 19.25 22.90
N TYR A 123 -13.71 19.75 21.98
CA TYR A 123 -14.11 20.61 20.86
C TYR A 123 -14.26 19.83 19.54
N SER A 124 -13.68 18.63 19.45
CA SER A 124 -13.70 17.78 18.28
C SER A 124 -14.39 16.43 18.50
N GLU A 125 -14.52 15.67 17.43
CA GLU A 125 -15.11 14.33 17.43
C GLU A 125 -14.02 13.24 17.33
N THR A 126 -12.73 13.61 17.43
CA THR A 126 -11.61 12.70 17.19
C THR A 126 -11.18 11.97 18.46
N ASP A 127 -10.73 10.76 18.30
CA ASP A 127 -10.03 9.96 19.32
C ASP A 127 -8.70 10.61 19.73
N THR A 128 -8.09 11.36 18.82
CA THR A 128 -6.83 12.09 19.05
C THR A 128 -6.99 13.18 20.11
N GLU A 129 -8.10 13.92 20.13
CA GLU A 129 -8.35 14.90 21.19
C GLU A 129 -8.50 14.22 22.54
N VAL A 130 -9.06 13.01 22.58
CA VAL A 130 -9.12 12.21 23.81
C VAL A 130 -7.71 11.83 24.26
N ALA A 131 -6.85 11.41 23.32
CA ALA A 131 -5.46 11.04 23.64
C ALA A 131 -4.64 12.24 24.16
N VAL A 132 -4.72 13.42 23.54
CA VAL A 132 -3.96 14.59 24.01
C VAL A 132 -4.44 15.08 25.38
N ASN A 133 -5.74 15.02 25.65
CA ASN A 133 -6.29 15.35 26.97
C ASN A 133 -5.90 14.30 28.03
N LEU A 134 -5.77 13.03 27.66
CA LEU A 134 -5.27 12.00 28.57
C LEU A 134 -3.79 12.23 28.93
N ILE A 135 -2.98 12.65 27.96
CA ILE A 135 -1.58 13.02 28.18
C ILE A 135 -1.52 14.20 29.17
N GLU A 136 -2.28 15.27 28.93
CA GLU A 136 -2.32 16.42 29.81
C GLU A 136 -2.78 16.06 31.24
N TYR A 137 -3.84 15.22 31.36
CA TYR A 137 -4.35 14.79 32.66
C TYR A 137 -3.27 14.10 33.50
N PHE A 138 -2.51 13.18 32.92
CA PHE A 138 -1.41 12.53 33.62
C PHE A 138 -0.24 13.48 33.84
N TYR A 139 0.07 14.36 32.89
CA TYR A 139 1.17 15.31 32.99
C TYR A 139 0.97 16.32 34.14
N LEU A 140 -0.22 16.87 34.28
CA LEU A 140 -0.53 17.78 35.37
C LEU A 140 -0.39 17.13 36.75
N LYS A 141 -0.55 15.80 36.85
CA LYS A 141 -0.37 15.05 38.10
C LYS A 141 1.08 14.66 38.37
N GLU A 142 1.77 14.19 37.36
CA GLU A 142 3.10 13.58 37.52
C GLU A 142 4.23 14.60 37.38
N LYS A 143 4.01 15.67 36.63
CA LYS A 143 5.03 16.69 36.32
C LYS A 143 6.34 16.11 35.81
N ASN A 144 6.24 14.94 35.15
CA ASN A 144 7.34 14.22 34.52
C ASN A 144 6.84 13.63 33.21
N ILE A 145 7.36 14.08 32.08
CA ILE A 145 6.88 13.75 30.74
C ILE A 145 7.03 12.26 30.46
N LEU A 146 8.21 11.67 30.66
CA LEU A 146 8.43 10.26 30.39
C LEU A 146 7.52 9.35 31.21
N LYS A 147 7.37 9.65 32.50
CA LYS A 147 6.45 8.92 33.39
C LYS A 147 5.01 9.03 32.89
N THR A 148 4.61 10.22 32.45
CA THR A 148 3.30 10.49 31.84
C THR A 148 3.06 9.62 30.61
N LEU A 149 4.00 9.61 29.65
CA LEU A 149 3.86 8.86 28.41
C LEU A 149 3.77 7.34 28.65
N PHE A 150 4.49 6.81 29.65
CA PHE A 150 4.34 5.40 30.05
C PHE A 150 2.99 5.09 30.70
N LEU A 151 2.41 6.03 31.46
CA LEU A 151 1.06 5.85 32.00
C LEU A 151 0.02 5.85 30.87
N VAL A 152 0.12 6.80 29.96
CA VAL A 152 -0.75 6.90 28.78
C VAL A 152 -0.67 5.61 27.94
N GLN A 153 0.55 5.11 27.69
CA GLN A 153 0.76 3.86 26.92
C GLN A 153 0.02 2.65 27.52
N ARG A 154 -0.12 2.60 28.82
CA ARG A 154 -0.85 1.50 29.51
C ARG A 154 -2.36 1.59 29.37
N GLU A 155 -2.90 2.80 29.27
CA GLU A 155 -4.34 3.05 29.18
C GLU A 155 -4.85 2.92 27.75
N LEU A 156 -4.02 3.20 26.74
CA LEU A 156 -4.42 3.18 25.33
C LEU A 156 -4.55 1.76 24.76
N LYS A 157 -5.68 1.48 24.14
CA LYS A 157 -5.93 0.29 23.31
C LYS A 157 -6.00 0.69 21.84
N GLY A 158 -5.62 -0.22 20.94
CA GLY A 158 -5.56 0.05 19.51
C GLY A 158 -4.14 0.36 19.00
N SER A 159 -4.05 0.92 17.79
CA SER A 159 -2.80 1.28 17.11
C SER A 159 -2.59 2.78 17.14
N TYR A 160 -1.33 3.22 17.32
CA TYR A 160 -1.00 4.65 17.29
C TYR A 160 0.45 4.93 16.93
N ALA A 161 0.68 6.05 16.27
CA ALA A 161 1.95 6.76 16.18
C ALA A 161 1.69 8.23 16.53
N PHE A 162 2.39 8.73 17.52
CA PHE A 162 2.27 10.09 18.03
C PHE A 162 3.55 10.87 17.83
N ALA A 163 3.44 12.16 17.44
CA ALA A 163 4.44 13.17 17.69
C ALA A 163 3.84 14.25 18.62
N ILE A 164 4.56 14.61 19.68
CA ILE A 164 4.03 15.32 20.84
C ILE A 164 4.99 16.45 21.23
N MET A 165 4.46 17.64 21.48
CA MET A 165 5.21 18.74 22.11
C MET A 165 4.52 19.17 23.39
N PHE A 166 5.31 19.56 24.39
CA PHE A 166 4.87 20.11 25.66
C PHE A 166 5.23 21.60 25.74
N GLU A 167 4.33 22.41 26.28
CA GLU A 167 4.46 23.88 26.32
C GLU A 167 5.65 24.33 27.15
N ASP A 168 5.95 23.62 28.20
CA ASP A 168 7.06 23.90 29.13
C ASP A 168 8.37 23.18 28.80
N ASP A 169 8.46 22.47 27.65
CA ASP A 169 9.70 21.87 27.16
C ASP A 169 10.02 22.34 25.73
N ALA A 170 10.81 23.40 25.66
CA ALA A 170 11.18 24.10 24.42
C ALA A 170 12.15 23.30 23.51
N ASN A 171 12.78 22.26 24.01
CA ASN A 171 13.94 21.65 23.36
C ASN A 171 13.73 20.19 23.00
N THR A 172 12.61 19.58 23.40
CA THR A 172 12.41 18.15 23.23
C THR A 172 11.12 17.82 22.51
N LEU A 173 11.25 17.13 21.37
CA LEU A 173 10.15 16.51 20.65
C LEU A 173 9.99 15.08 21.12
N TYR A 174 8.78 14.70 21.53
CA TYR A 174 8.47 13.36 21.99
C TYR A 174 7.72 12.57 20.93
N ALA A 175 7.90 11.24 20.94
CA ALA A 175 7.14 10.34 20.08
C ALA A 175 6.84 9.02 20.79
N MET A 176 5.76 8.38 20.36
CA MET A 176 5.35 7.04 20.79
C MET A 176 4.78 6.27 19.62
N ARG A 177 5.04 4.96 19.55
CA ARG A 177 4.37 4.12 18.54
C ARG A 177 3.90 2.77 19.09
N LYS A 178 2.80 2.30 18.53
CA LYS A 178 2.31 0.92 18.63
C LYS A 178 1.55 0.57 17.34
N ASP A 179 2.05 -0.42 16.62
CA ASP A 179 1.50 -0.97 15.36
C ASP A 179 1.44 0.02 14.17
N SER A 180 1.30 1.33 14.38
CA SER A 180 1.37 2.35 13.32
C SER A 180 2.83 2.72 13.00
N PRO A 181 3.18 2.96 11.70
CA PRO A 181 4.56 3.26 11.30
C PRO A 181 5.04 4.63 11.80
N LEU A 182 6.27 4.66 12.31
CA LEU A 182 6.98 5.87 12.68
C LEU A 182 8.50 5.63 12.61
N ILE A 183 9.23 6.54 11.98
CA ILE A 183 10.66 6.47 11.73
C ILE A 183 11.31 7.76 12.19
N VAL A 184 12.55 7.68 12.67
CA VAL A 184 13.36 8.86 13.00
C VAL A 184 14.49 9.00 11.99
N GLY A 185 14.67 10.19 11.42
CA GLY A 185 15.83 10.58 10.63
C GLY A 185 16.80 11.37 11.50
N LYS A 186 18.12 11.14 11.34
CA LYS A 186 19.16 11.89 12.03
C LYS A 186 19.89 12.79 11.05
N GLY A 187 19.80 14.08 11.23
CA GLY A 187 20.59 15.09 10.54
C GLY A 187 21.87 15.44 11.31
N GLU A 188 22.61 16.43 10.83
CA GLU A 188 23.88 16.87 11.44
C GLU A 188 23.65 17.53 12.83
N SER A 189 22.63 18.40 12.95
CA SER A 189 22.19 19.07 14.18
C SER A 189 20.68 19.11 14.24
N SER A 190 20.04 17.99 14.00
CA SER A 190 18.58 17.91 13.94
C SER A 190 18.09 16.47 13.91
N PHE A 191 16.84 16.27 14.33
CA PHE A 191 16.11 15.03 14.15
C PHE A 191 14.76 15.27 13.45
N TYR A 192 14.38 14.29 12.68
CA TYR A 192 13.12 14.24 11.93
C TYR A 192 12.31 13.05 12.41
N ILE A 193 11.00 13.24 12.59
CA ILE A 193 10.06 12.15 12.80
C ILE A 193 9.14 12.09 11.59
N ALA A 194 8.89 10.92 11.04
CA ALA A 194 7.88 10.78 10.01
C ALA A 194 7.22 9.41 10.02
N SER A 195 6.01 9.35 9.48
CA SER A 195 5.31 8.08 9.22
C SER A 195 5.85 7.34 7.99
N ASP A 196 6.69 8.03 7.17
CA ASP A 196 7.38 7.46 6.01
C ASP A 196 8.66 8.23 5.77
N ILE A 197 9.72 7.51 5.40
CA ILE A 197 11.05 8.06 5.18
C ILE A 197 11.09 9.14 4.08
N SER A 198 10.21 9.05 3.08
CA SER A 198 10.13 10.00 1.97
C SER A 198 9.97 11.45 2.44
N ALA A 199 9.41 11.66 3.64
CA ALA A 199 9.17 12.99 4.20
C ALA A 199 10.47 13.79 4.45
N PHE A 200 11.58 13.12 4.74
CA PHE A 200 12.84 13.78 5.14
C PHE A 200 14.09 13.31 4.35
N LEU A 201 13.93 12.51 3.31
CA LEU A 201 15.06 11.99 2.52
C LEU A 201 15.96 13.07 1.89
N ASP A 202 15.43 14.27 1.63
CA ASP A 202 16.26 15.40 1.15
C ASP A 202 17.24 15.91 2.22
N TYR A 203 16.96 15.63 3.48
CA TYR A 203 17.73 16.13 4.61
C TYR A 203 18.66 15.07 5.18
N THR A 204 18.25 13.81 5.21
CA THR A 204 19.05 12.70 5.73
C THR A 204 18.55 11.34 5.25
N ASN A 205 19.49 10.40 5.10
CA ASN A 205 19.22 8.98 4.89
C ASN A 205 19.67 8.11 6.09
N GLU A 206 20.21 8.74 7.16
CA GLU A 206 20.54 8.07 8.41
C GLU A 206 19.27 7.94 9.26
N ILE A 207 18.86 6.70 9.56
CA ILE A 207 17.56 6.42 10.20
C ILE A 207 17.68 5.52 11.43
N TYR A 208 16.74 5.70 12.37
CA TYR A 208 16.47 4.75 13.45
C TYR A 208 15.10 4.10 13.20
N ALA A 209 15.10 2.78 13.09
CA ALA A 209 13.86 2.00 13.07
C ALA A 209 13.36 1.82 14.51
N LEU A 210 12.08 2.06 14.73
CA LEU A 210 11.46 1.97 16.04
C LEU A 210 10.70 0.66 16.19
N GLU A 211 10.73 0.09 17.40
CA GLU A 211 9.94 -1.06 17.77
C GLU A 211 8.58 -0.67 18.38
N ASN A 212 7.67 -1.62 18.44
CA ASN A 212 6.37 -1.40 19.06
C ASN A 212 6.49 -1.11 20.56
N LYS A 213 5.72 -0.12 21.03
CA LYS A 213 5.68 0.34 22.41
C LYS A 213 6.97 1.02 22.87
N GLU A 214 7.73 1.57 21.93
CA GLU A 214 8.83 2.48 22.28
C GLU A 214 8.33 3.90 22.43
N ILE A 215 8.98 4.63 23.35
CA ILE A 215 8.81 6.05 23.60
C ILE A 215 10.15 6.74 23.32
N LEU A 216 10.10 7.88 22.67
CA LEU A 216 11.28 8.65 22.30
C LEU A 216 11.25 10.04 22.89
N SER A 217 12.45 10.56 23.18
CA SER A 217 12.70 11.99 23.35
C SER A 217 13.84 12.40 22.42
N LEU A 218 13.64 13.45 21.64
CA LEU A 218 14.54 13.96 20.62
C LEU A 218 14.82 15.42 20.90
N SER A 219 16.09 15.77 21.08
CA SER A 219 16.56 17.15 21.11
C SER A 219 17.43 17.43 19.88
N GLU A 220 18.00 18.63 19.74
CA GLU A 220 18.84 19.00 18.61
C GLU A 220 19.99 18.00 18.33
N ASN A 221 20.58 17.44 19.40
CA ASN A 221 21.80 16.62 19.30
C ASN A 221 21.65 15.21 19.90
N GLU A 222 20.56 14.91 20.59
CA GLU A 222 20.39 13.67 21.35
C GLU A 222 19.08 12.96 21.03
N ILE A 223 19.16 11.65 20.97
CA ILE A 223 18.03 10.73 20.87
C ILE A 223 18.08 9.76 22.04
N HIS A 224 16.98 9.66 22.78
CA HIS A 224 16.78 8.63 23.80
C HIS A 224 15.58 7.78 23.42
N ILE A 225 15.75 6.46 23.42
CA ILE A 225 14.72 5.47 23.09
C ILE A 225 14.46 4.64 24.34
N TYR A 226 13.21 4.54 24.73
CA TYR A 226 12.80 3.78 25.91
C TYR A 226 11.87 2.63 25.48
N ASN A 227 12.19 1.42 25.90
CA ASN A 227 11.38 0.24 25.62
C ASN A 227 10.14 0.14 26.55
N LYS A 228 9.28 -0.86 26.28
CA LYS A 228 8.08 -1.14 27.09
C LYS A 228 8.35 -1.40 28.58
N ASN A 229 9.58 -1.76 28.96
CA ASN A 229 10.00 -1.99 30.35
C ASN A 229 10.52 -0.71 31.01
N LYS A 230 10.49 0.43 30.32
CA LYS A 230 11.01 1.74 30.76
C LYS A 230 12.54 1.81 30.82
N GLU A 231 13.21 0.93 30.11
CA GLU A 231 14.67 0.89 30.02
C GLU A 231 15.09 1.70 28.79
N GLU A 232 16.14 2.49 28.93
CA GLU A 232 16.76 3.17 27.80
C GLU A 232 17.52 2.17 26.93
N VAL A 233 17.22 2.16 25.63
CA VAL A 233 17.80 1.26 24.66
C VAL A 233 18.78 2.01 23.77
N LYS A 234 20.02 1.57 23.74
CA LYS A 234 21.00 2.06 22.76
C LYS A 234 20.79 1.36 21.43
N ARG A 235 20.51 2.14 20.40
CA ARG A 235 20.32 1.65 19.03
C ARG A 235 21.22 2.40 18.06
N SER A 236 21.87 1.67 17.16
CA SER A 236 22.62 2.27 16.05
C SER A 236 21.67 2.70 14.94
N SER A 237 21.97 3.83 14.32
CA SER A 237 21.31 4.23 13.08
C SER A 237 21.71 3.30 11.94
N GLY A 238 20.81 3.15 10.98
CA GLY A 238 21.05 2.50 9.69
C GLY A 238 21.04 3.53 8.55
N ILE A 239 21.64 3.18 7.41
CA ILE A 239 21.53 3.99 6.19
C ILE A 239 20.37 3.43 5.37
N ALA A 240 19.39 4.28 5.04
CA ALA A 240 18.35 3.90 4.10
C ALA A 240 18.91 3.88 2.68
N ASP A 241 18.88 2.71 2.07
CA ASP A 241 19.27 2.52 0.66
C ASP A 241 18.07 2.83 -0.24
N LEU A 242 17.77 4.12 -0.42
CA LEU A 242 16.71 4.61 -1.29
C LEU A 242 17.28 5.64 -2.27
N ASP A 243 17.14 5.35 -3.55
CA ASP A 243 17.47 6.26 -4.63
C ASP A 243 16.47 7.43 -4.67
N GLN A 244 16.92 8.62 -4.30
CA GLN A 244 16.13 9.84 -4.30
C GLN A 244 15.51 10.14 -5.66
N SER A 245 16.16 9.77 -6.78
CA SER A 245 15.65 10.00 -8.13
C SER A 245 14.34 9.25 -8.39
N ARG A 246 14.13 8.13 -7.70
CA ARG A 246 12.91 7.31 -7.85
C ARG A 246 11.67 7.91 -7.18
N ILE A 247 11.82 8.90 -6.30
CA ILE A 247 10.72 9.54 -5.55
C ILE A 247 10.13 10.74 -6.31
N HIS A 248 10.81 11.27 -7.32
CA HIS A 248 10.33 12.39 -8.11
C HIS A 248 9.61 11.92 -9.38
N LYS A 249 8.61 12.68 -9.83
CA LYS A 249 7.88 12.39 -11.08
C LYS A 249 8.78 12.39 -12.33
N GLY A 250 9.87 13.17 -12.30
CA GLY A 250 10.70 13.38 -13.47
C GLY A 250 9.91 14.10 -14.57
N GLU A 251 9.98 13.58 -15.80
CA GLU A 251 9.32 14.14 -16.98
C GLU A 251 7.83 13.72 -17.12
N TYR A 252 7.36 12.82 -16.27
CA TYR A 252 5.99 12.32 -16.33
C TYR A 252 4.98 13.28 -15.72
N LEU A 253 3.77 13.31 -16.26
CA LEU A 253 2.69 14.14 -15.73
C LEU A 253 2.18 13.63 -14.38
N HIS A 254 2.15 12.29 -14.21
CA HIS A 254 1.63 11.61 -13.03
C HIS A 254 2.59 10.52 -12.54
N PHE A 255 2.55 10.21 -11.25
CA PHE A 255 3.29 9.09 -10.70
C PHE A 255 2.83 7.76 -11.27
N MET A 256 1.53 7.57 -11.45
CA MET A 256 0.99 6.35 -12.05
C MET A 256 1.57 6.07 -13.44
N GLU A 257 1.68 7.09 -14.29
CA GLU A 257 2.32 6.97 -15.60
C GLU A 257 3.77 6.53 -15.47
N LYS A 258 4.57 7.23 -14.66
CA LYS A 258 5.95 6.86 -14.36
C LYS A 258 6.07 5.41 -13.89
N GLU A 259 5.23 5.00 -12.95
CA GLU A 259 5.26 3.67 -12.35
C GLU A 259 4.85 2.57 -13.35
N ILE A 260 3.98 2.87 -14.30
CA ILE A 260 3.68 1.97 -15.43
C ILE A 260 4.93 1.80 -16.30
N PHE A 261 5.65 2.89 -16.63
CA PHE A 261 6.87 2.83 -17.43
C PHE A 261 8.06 2.22 -16.70
N GLU A 262 8.08 2.20 -15.37
CA GLU A 262 9.13 1.57 -14.56
C GLU A 262 9.01 0.04 -14.46
N GLN A 263 7.91 -0.57 -14.89
CA GLN A 263 7.65 -2.01 -14.72
C GLN A 263 8.75 -2.92 -15.31
N PRO A 264 9.30 -2.67 -16.52
CA PRO A 264 10.37 -3.53 -17.05
C PRO A 264 11.57 -3.63 -16.10
N GLN A 265 12.01 -2.49 -15.55
CA GLN A 265 13.15 -2.45 -14.64
C GLN A 265 12.79 -3.07 -13.28
N ALA A 266 11.63 -2.76 -12.73
CA ALA A 266 11.17 -3.29 -11.44
C ALA A 266 11.02 -4.83 -11.47
N VAL A 267 10.49 -5.36 -12.56
CA VAL A 267 10.41 -6.81 -12.80
C VAL A 267 11.79 -7.44 -12.91
N LYS A 268 12.71 -6.82 -13.67
CA LYS A 268 14.11 -7.28 -13.78
C LYS A 268 14.80 -7.28 -12.42
N ASP A 269 14.68 -6.20 -11.64
CA ASP A 269 15.27 -6.09 -10.31
C ASP A 269 14.73 -7.18 -9.36
N THR A 270 13.44 -7.51 -9.45
CA THR A 270 12.80 -8.57 -8.67
C THR A 270 13.31 -9.96 -9.05
N LEU A 271 13.51 -10.23 -10.34
CA LEU A 271 14.10 -11.48 -10.83
C LEU A 271 15.56 -11.62 -10.33
N LEU A 272 16.36 -10.56 -10.46
CA LEU A 272 17.75 -10.55 -10.02
C LEU A 272 17.88 -10.70 -8.50
N TYR A 273 16.95 -10.14 -7.72
CA TYR A 273 16.94 -10.35 -6.27
C TYR A 273 16.82 -11.84 -5.90
N ALA A 274 16.07 -12.60 -6.70
CA ALA A 274 15.83 -14.02 -6.42
C ALA A 274 16.97 -14.95 -6.83
N CYS A 275 17.90 -14.53 -7.72
CA CYS A 275 19.01 -15.39 -8.20
C CYS A 275 20.39 -14.75 -8.06
N GLY A 276 20.48 -13.46 -7.72
CA GLY A 276 21.74 -12.71 -7.68
C GLY A 276 22.23 -12.28 -9.06
N LYS A 277 22.36 -13.21 -10.01
CA LYS A 277 22.74 -12.94 -11.41
C LYS A 277 21.80 -13.68 -12.35
N GLU A 278 21.63 -13.16 -13.56
CA GLU A 278 20.71 -13.70 -14.57
C GLU A 278 20.98 -15.19 -14.92
N ASN A 279 22.24 -15.61 -14.91
CA ASN A 279 22.62 -16.98 -15.20
C ASN A 279 22.51 -17.95 -14.01
N ASP A 280 22.36 -17.43 -12.78
CA ASP A 280 22.24 -18.25 -11.58
C ASP A 280 20.81 -18.77 -11.42
N ASP A 281 20.62 -19.95 -10.82
CA ASP A 281 19.30 -20.47 -10.48
C ASP A 281 18.60 -19.60 -9.43
N PHE A 282 17.27 -19.60 -9.40
CA PHE A 282 16.53 -18.98 -8.31
C PHE A 282 16.83 -19.68 -6.99
N SER A 283 17.02 -18.87 -5.95
CA SER A 283 17.38 -19.34 -4.60
C SER A 283 16.16 -19.43 -3.67
N TYR A 284 16.08 -20.50 -2.92
CA TYR A 284 15.12 -20.65 -1.82
C TYR A 284 15.35 -19.60 -0.71
N GLU A 285 16.62 -19.22 -0.49
CA GLU A 285 17.00 -18.22 0.50
C GLU A 285 16.47 -16.82 0.18
N ALA A 286 16.14 -16.52 -1.07
CA ALA A 286 15.46 -15.26 -1.44
C ALA A 286 14.09 -15.13 -0.74
N PHE A 287 13.47 -16.26 -0.40
CA PHE A 287 12.25 -16.32 0.40
C PHE A 287 12.52 -16.48 1.91
N SER A 288 13.78 -16.38 2.35
CA SER A 288 14.20 -16.70 3.72
C SER A 288 13.89 -18.14 4.13
N MET A 289 13.74 -19.05 3.17
CA MET A 289 13.35 -20.46 3.33
C MET A 289 14.44 -21.39 2.81
N SER A 290 14.47 -22.63 3.30
CA SER A 290 15.28 -23.70 2.74
C SER A 290 14.49 -24.54 1.73
N GLU A 291 15.18 -25.33 0.90
CA GLU A 291 14.52 -26.31 0.02
C GLU A 291 13.62 -27.29 0.80
N LYS A 292 14.05 -27.66 2.02
CA LYS A 292 13.25 -28.51 2.89
C LYS A 292 11.94 -27.86 3.29
N ASP A 293 11.95 -26.55 3.61
CA ASP A 293 10.72 -25.84 3.95
C ASP A 293 9.73 -25.87 2.77
N PHE A 294 10.21 -25.66 1.53
CA PHE A 294 9.38 -25.79 0.32
C PHE A 294 8.87 -27.22 0.13
N ARG A 295 9.71 -28.24 0.36
CA ARG A 295 9.32 -29.64 0.23
C ARG A 295 8.24 -30.06 1.23
N ASP A 296 8.25 -29.47 2.41
CA ASP A 296 7.30 -29.80 3.48
C ASP A 296 5.92 -29.13 3.29
N ILE A 297 5.77 -28.15 2.38
CA ILE A 297 4.48 -27.48 2.12
C ILE A 297 3.46 -28.48 1.56
N SER A 298 2.39 -28.76 2.30
CA SER A 298 1.27 -29.61 1.83
C SER A 298 0.17 -28.83 1.12
N ARG A 299 -0.04 -27.58 1.52
CA ARG A 299 -1.06 -26.65 1.04
C ARG A 299 -0.56 -25.21 1.14
N VAL A 300 -1.07 -24.34 0.30
CA VAL A 300 -0.81 -22.90 0.37
C VAL A 300 -2.14 -22.17 0.61
N ARG A 301 -2.14 -21.21 1.54
CA ARG A 301 -3.23 -20.27 1.75
C ARG A 301 -2.72 -18.86 1.55
N ILE A 302 -3.34 -18.12 0.63
CA ILE A 302 -2.97 -16.74 0.32
C ILE A 302 -3.98 -15.80 0.94
N ILE A 303 -3.50 -14.85 1.73
CA ILE A 303 -4.31 -13.82 2.40
C ILE A 303 -3.85 -12.44 1.93
N ALA A 304 -4.76 -11.63 1.42
CA ALA A 304 -4.44 -10.30 0.92
C ALA A 304 -5.71 -9.42 0.78
N CYS A 305 -5.51 -8.15 0.43
CA CYS A 305 -6.56 -7.18 0.12
C CYS A 305 -6.32 -6.53 -1.25
N GLY A 306 -7.39 -6.13 -1.94
CA GLY A 306 -7.33 -5.35 -3.18
C GLY A 306 -6.54 -6.03 -4.29
N SER A 307 -5.66 -5.29 -4.96
CA SER A 307 -4.82 -5.81 -6.05
C SER A 307 -3.96 -7.01 -5.63
N ALA A 308 -3.45 -7.03 -4.40
CA ALA A 308 -2.69 -8.16 -3.88
C ALA A 308 -3.54 -9.44 -3.74
N TYR A 309 -4.83 -9.31 -3.47
CA TYR A 309 -5.78 -10.42 -3.49
C TYR A 309 -5.94 -11.00 -4.90
N HIS A 310 -5.97 -10.14 -5.94
CA HIS A 310 -6.00 -10.58 -7.34
C HIS A 310 -4.70 -11.30 -7.76
N VAL A 311 -3.53 -10.84 -7.27
CA VAL A 311 -2.27 -11.60 -7.39
C VAL A 311 -2.44 -13.01 -6.85
N GLY A 312 -3.11 -13.16 -5.71
CA GLY A 312 -3.39 -14.47 -5.10
C GLY A 312 -4.09 -15.44 -6.05
N TYR A 313 -5.07 -14.99 -6.83
CA TYR A 313 -5.77 -15.84 -7.82
C TYR A 313 -4.88 -16.22 -8.99
N VAL A 314 -4.00 -15.34 -9.44
CA VAL A 314 -3.00 -15.67 -10.45
C VAL A 314 -2.04 -16.73 -9.90
N LEU A 315 -1.53 -16.53 -8.68
CA LEU A 315 -0.64 -17.50 -8.03
C LEU A 315 -1.31 -18.85 -7.82
N LYS A 316 -2.58 -18.86 -7.43
CA LYS A 316 -3.36 -20.11 -7.35
C LYS A 316 -3.27 -20.90 -8.64
N SER A 317 -3.57 -20.26 -9.77
CA SER A 317 -3.55 -20.91 -11.07
C SER A 317 -2.17 -21.45 -11.43
N VAL A 318 -1.12 -20.66 -11.21
CA VAL A 318 0.26 -21.04 -11.54
C VAL A 318 0.79 -22.14 -10.62
N CYS A 319 0.60 -21.98 -9.32
CA CYS A 319 1.09 -22.93 -8.30
C CYS A 319 0.38 -24.30 -8.45
N GLU A 320 -0.94 -24.31 -8.61
CA GLU A 320 -1.69 -25.56 -8.81
C GLU A 320 -1.31 -26.26 -10.13
N SER A 321 -1.01 -25.48 -11.19
CA SER A 321 -0.55 -26.04 -12.48
C SER A 321 0.85 -26.65 -12.37
N LEU A 322 1.82 -25.93 -11.81
CA LEU A 322 3.22 -26.34 -11.80
C LEU A 322 3.54 -27.29 -10.64
N ALA A 323 3.19 -26.89 -9.41
CA ALA A 323 3.58 -27.63 -8.21
C ALA A 323 2.59 -28.71 -7.78
N ARG A 324 1.36 -28.70 -8.32
CA ARG A 324 0.27 -29.60 -7.96
C ARG A 324 -0.05 -29.60 -6.45
N VAL A 325 0.17 -28.44 -5.81
CA VAL A 325 -0.14 -28.17 -4.41
C VAL A 325 -1.43 -27.35 -4.35
N PRO A 326 -2.45 -27.75 -3.55
CA PRO A 326 -3.69 -27.00 -3.43
C PRO A 326 -3.47 -25.59 -2.92
N VAL A 327 -4.14 -24.60 -3.50
CA VAL A 327 -4.05 -23.20 -3.10
C VAL A 327 -5.44 -22.63 -2.81
N GLN A 328 -5.61 -22.03 -1.65
CA GLN A 328 -6.80 -21.27 -1.26
C GLN A 328 -6.45 -19.79 -1.20
N VAL A 329 -7.36 -18.93 -1.67
CA VAL A 329 -7.19 -17.47 -1.65
C VAL A 329 -8.32 -16.85 -0.86
N GLU A 330 -7.99 -16.05 0.14
CA GLU A 330 -8.98 -15.43 1.02
C GLU A 330 -8.71 -13.93 1.19
N LEU A 331 -9.77 -13.15 1.35
CA LEU A 331 -9.66 -11.77 1.79
C LEU A 331 -9.13 -11.73 3.21
N ALA A 332 -8.11 -10.92 3.46
CA ALA A 332 -7.50 -10.84 4.79
C ALA A 332 -8.48 -10.32 5.86
N SER A 333 -9.40 -9.42 5.48
CA SER A 333 -10.49 -8.94 6.36
C SER A 333 -11.41 -10.07 6.83
N GLU A 334 -11.68 -11.07 5.98
CA GLU A 334 -12.59 -12.17 6.28
C GLU A 334 -11.91 -13.34 6.97
N PHE A 335 -10.65 -13.62 6.62
CA PHE A 335 -9.88 -14.76 7.11
C PHE A 335 -9.97 -14.91 8.64
N ARG A 336 -9.72 -13.84 9.38
CA ARG A 336 -9.68 -13.87 10.85
C ARG A 336 -11.04 -14.11 11.52
N TYR A 337 -12.14 -13.77 10.85
CA TYR A 337 -13.49 -13.91 11.38
C TYR A 337 -14.18 -15.22 10.97
N ASN A 338 -13.67 -15.87 9.91
CA ASN A 338 -14.21 -17.14 9.41
C ASN A 338 -13.75 -18.38 10.20
N HIS A 339 -13.07 -18.19 11.36
CA HIS A 339 -12.52 -19.29 12.15
C HIS A 339 -11.71 -20.27 11.28
N PRO A 340 -10.60 -19.82 10.66
CA PRO A 340 -9.89 -20.61 9.67
C PRO A 340 -9.36 -21.92 10.28
N ILE A 341 -9.56 -23.00 9.55
CA ILE A 341 -9.00 -24.31 9.85
C ILE A 341 -7.71 -24.44 9.06
N LEU A 342 -6.59 -24.57 9.76
CA LEU A 342 -5.26 -24.74 9.18
C LEU A 342 -4.76 -26.16 9.43
N GLU A 343 -4.10 -26.74 8.44
CA GLU A 343 -3.59 -28.11 8.46
C GLU A 343 -2.07 -28.13 8.66
N ASP A 344 -1.53 -29.25 9.15
CA ASP A 344 -0.08 -29.45 9.26
C ASP A 344 0.59 -29.34 7.88
N GLY A 345 1.68 -28.57 7.79
CA GLY A 345 2.38 -28.32 6.54
C GLY A 345 1.70 -27.26 5.65
N GLU A 346 0.62 -26.61 6.09
CA GLU A 346 0.03 -25.48 5.38
C GLU A 346 0.89 -24.23 5.57
N LEU A 347 1.24 -23.58 4.44
CA LEU A 347 1.93 -22.29 4.43
C LEU A 347 0.92 -21.16 4.17
N VAL A 348 0.87 -20.18 5.07
CA VAL A 348 0.07 -18.96 4.87
C VAL A 348 0.94 -17.90 4.23
N ILE A 349 0.60 -17.48 3.01
CA ILE A 349 1.30 -16.41 2.26
C ILE A 349 0.49 -15.13 2.36
N SER A 350 1.08 -14.08 2.92
CA SER A 350 0.53 -12.73 2.88
C SER A 350 1.17 -11.91 1.76
N ILE A 351 0.35 -11.16 1.01
CA ILE A 351 0.82 -10.27 -0.06
C ILE A 351 0.41 -8.85 0.26
N SER A 352 1.37 -7.92 0.29
CA SER A 352 1.11 -6.50 0.54
C SER A 352 2.21 -5.63 -0.06
N GLN A 353 1.86 -4.59 -0.81
CA GLN A 353 2.85 -3.64 -1.32
C GLN A 353 3.52 -2.89 -0.16
N SER A 354 2.75 -2.27 0.71
CA SER A 354 3.25 -1.46 1.84
C SER A 354 3.79 -2.30 2.99
N GLY A 355 3.29 -3.54 3.15
CA GLY A 355 3.52 -4.35 4.34
C GLY A 355 2.90 -3.78 5.62
N GLU A 356 1.98 -2.82 5.50
CA GLU A 356 1.33 -2.10 6.61
C GLU A 356 -0.20 -2.21 6.60
N THR A 357 -0.77 -3.02 5.71
CA THR A 357 -2.23 -3.21 5.60
C THR A 357 -2.76 -3.86 6.87
N ALA A 358 -3.65 -3.16 7.60
CA ALA A 358 -4.12 -3.59 8.92
C ALA A 358 -4.75 -4.98 8.91
N ASP A 359 -5.71 -5.23 8.00
CA ASP A 359 -6.36 -6.52 7.88
C ASP A 359 -5.37 -7.65 7.58
N THR A 360 -4.40 -7.39 6.67
CA THR A 360 -3.39 -8.39 6.32
C THR A 360 -2.46 -8.70 7.50
N LEU A 361 -2.04 -7.67 8.24
CA LEU A 361 -1.23 -7.83 9.45
C LEU A 361 -1.97 -8.62 10.52
N ALA A 362 -3.25 -8.30 10.74
CA ALA A 362 -4.08 -9.02 11.71
C ALA A 362 -4.30 -10.48 11.31
N ALA A 363 -4.48 -10.75 10.02
CA ALA A 363 -4.61 -12.11 9.49
C ALA A 363 -3.30 -12.92 9.64
N VAL A 364 -2.13 -12.31 9.42
CA VAL A 364 -0.82 -12.94 9.69
C VAL A 364 -0.68 -13.31 11.17
N LYS A 365 -1.01 -12.39 12.07
CA LYS A 365 -0.99 -12.64 13.52
C LYS A 365 -1.91 -13.80 13.93
N GLU A 366 -3.11 -13.86 13.35
CA GLU A 366 -4.06 -14.95 13.62
C GLU A 366 -3.56 -16.29 13.07
N ALA A 367 -2.99 -16.32 11.85
CA ALA A 367 -2.39 -17.53 11.27
C ALA A 367 -1.26 -18.09 12.17
N LYS A 368 -0.37 -17.23 12.67
CA LYS A 368 0.70 -17.62 13.61
C LYS A 368 0.15 -18.13 14.93
N LYS A 369 -0.87 -17.48 15.48
CA LYS A 369 -1.54 -17.93 16.71
C LYS A 369 -2.15 -19.32 16.55
N LEU A 370 -2.62 -19.66 15.35
CA LEU A 370 -3.14 -20.98 14.99
C LEU A 370 -2.04 -21.99 14.65
N GLY A 371 -0.76 -21.60 14.71
CA GLY A 371 0.39 -22.49 14.54
C GLY A 371 0.89 -22.66 13.10
N ALA A 372 0.36 -21.91 12.13
CA ALA A 372 0.84 -21.95 10.75
C ALA A 372 2.18 -21.22 10.58
N LYS A 373 3.01 -21.72 9.66
CA LYS A 373 4.15 -20.96 9.14
C LYS A 373 3.65 -19.88 8.19
N THR A 374 4.29 -18.71 8.24
CA THR A 374 3.89 -17.54 7.46
C THR A 374 5.02 -17.05 6.56
N LEU A 375 4.68 -16.75 5.29
CA LEU A 375 5.54 -16.08 4.32
C LEU A 375 4.90 -14.76 3.92
N SER A 376 5.68 -13.68 3.89
CA SER A 376 5.23 -12.40 3.34
C SER A 376 5.91 -12.06 2.03
N ILE A 377 5.14 -11.66 1.02
CA ILE A 377 5.63 -11.02 -0.20
C ILE A 377 5.32 -9.53 -0.07
N VAL A 378 6.33 -8.72 0.22
CA VAL A 378 6.19 -7.29 0.51
C VAL A 378 7.24 -6.47 -0.24
N ASN A 379 6.97 -5.16 -0.43
CA ASN A 379 7.94 -4.29 -1.08
C ASN A 379 8.76 -3.44 -0.09
N VAL A 380 8.20 -3.13 1.08
CA VAL A 380 8.84 -2.25 2.07
C VAL A 380 9.60 -3.09 3.10
N LYS A 381 10.94 -2.92 3.12
CA LYS A 381 11.81 -3.60 4.10
C LYS A 381 11.49 -3.12 5.52
N GLY A 382 11.41 -4.06 6.46
CA GLY A 382 11.14 -3.77 7.87
C GLY A 382 9.71 -3.33 8.17
N SER A 383 8.78 -3.47 7.22
CA SER A 383 7.35 -3.23 7.45
C SER A 383 6.75 -4.19 8.47
N ALA A 384 5.62 -3.80 9.07
CA ALA A 384 5.00 -4.55 10.17
C ALA A 384 4.66 -6.01 9.79
N ILE A 385 4.18 -6.25 8.56
CA ILE A 385 3.89 -7.60 8.05
C ILE A 385 5.20 -8.39 7.87
N ALA A 386 6.27 -7.75 7.36
CA ALA A 386 7.56 -8.41 7.19
C ALA A 386 8.16 -8.83 8.54
N VAL A 387 8.09 -7.96 9.55
CA VAL A 387 8.60 -8.25 10.90
C VAL A 387 7.80 -9.35 11.60
N GLU A 388 6.49 -9.39 11.38
CA GLU A 388 5.60 -10.38 12.00
C GLU A 388 5.77 -11.78 11.39
N SER A 389 6.11 -11.89 10.11
CA SER A 389 6.14 -13.16 9.37
C SER A 389 7.40 -13.99 9.68
N ASP A 390 7.30 -15.32 9.54
CA ASP A 390 8.44 -16.25 9.74
C ASP A 390 9.41 -16.18 8.56
N PHE A 391 8.89 -15.96 7.35
CA PHE A 391 9.63 -15.87 6.10
C PHE A 391 9.23 -14.63 5.33
N VAL A 392 10.15 -14.05 4.57
CA VAL A 392 9.89 -12.82 3.81
C VAL A 392 10.56 -12.88 2.44
N PHE A 393 9.83 -12.46 1.41
CA PHE A 393 10.36 -12.10 0.10
C PHE A 393 10.14 -10.61 -0.14
N TYR A 394 11.20 -9.87 -0.46
CA TYR A 394 11.10 -8.46 -0.81
C TYR A 394 11.06 -8.28 -2.32
N THR A 395 9.93 -7.77 -2.84
CA THR A 395 9.87 -7.30 -4.22
C THR A 395 10.76 -6.07 -4.38
N GLN A 396 11.30 -5.87 -5.55
CA GLN A 396 12.22 -4.75 -5.81
C GLN A 396 11.54 -3.66 -6.65
N ALA A 397 10.24 -3.42 -6.41
CA ALA A 397 9.49 -2.42 -7.16
C ALA A 397 9.96 -0.97 -6.91
N GLY A 398 10.74 -0.74 -5.85
CA GLY A 398 11.09 0.61 -5.41
C GLY A 398 9.88 1.36 -4.85
N PRO A 399 10.00 2.68 -4.59
CA PRO A 399 8.89 3.48 -4.12
C PRO A 399 7.74 3.52 -5.13
N GLU A 400 6.51 3.30 -4.66
CA GLU A 400 5.28 3.42 -5.44
C GLU A 400 4.34 4.40 -4.75
N ILE A 401 4.06 5.53 -5.40
CA ILE A 401 3.42 6.71 -4.81
C ILE A 401 1.97 6.86 -5.25
N ALA A 402 1.66 6.57 -6.52
CA ALA A 402 0.29 6.58 -7.02
C ALA A 402 -0.59 5.68 -6.15
N VAL A 403 -1.79 6.12 -5.78
CA VAL A 403 -2.69 5.35 -4.91
C VAL A 403 -3.03 4.01 -5.55
N ALA A 404 -3.40 4.00 -6.82
CA ALA A 404 -3.63 2.78 -7.59
C ALA A 404 -2.29 2.08 -7.88
N THR A 405 -2.10 0.85 -7.40
CA THR A 405 -0.86 0.09 -7.59
C THR A 405 -0.68 -0.36 -9.04
N THR A 406 0.54 -0.34 -9.54
CA THR A 406 0.90 -0.76 -10.91
C THR A 406 2.14 -1.65 -10.93
N LYS A 407 3.34 -1.08 -10.81
CA LYS A 407 4.61 -1.84 -10.85
C LYS A 407 4.76 -2.83 -9.69
N ALA A 408 4.25 -2.50 -8.51
CA ALA A 408 4.29 -3.42 -7.38
C ALA A 408 3.44 -4.67 -7.63
N TYR A 409 2.27 -4.55 -8.28
CA TYR A 409 1.47 -5.68 -8.71
C TYR A 409 2.27 -6.61 -9.63
N SER A 410 2.95 -6.07 -10.66
CA SER A 410 3.77 -6.84 -11.59
C SER A 410 4.94 -7.54 -10.88
N CYS A 411 5.59 -6.89 -9.91
CA CYS A 411 6.64 -7.51 -9.09
C CYS A 411 6.09 -8.61 -8.17
N GLN A 412 4.88 -8.45 -7.64
CA GLN A 412 4.21 -9.49 -6.83
C GLN A 412 3.84 -10.71 -7.68
N LEU A 413 3.39 -10.53 -8.93
CA LEU A 413 3.19 -11.63 -9.87
C LEU A 413 4.48 -12.42 -10.06
N VAL A 414 5.58 -11.72 -10.36
CA VAL A 414 6.89 -12.35 -10.60
C VAL A 414 7.39 -13.09 -9.35
N ALA A 415 7.28 -12.50 -8.17
CA ALA A 415 7.60 -13.18 -6.91
C ALA A 415 6.81 -14.50 -6.75
N GLY A 416 5.53 -14.47 -7.10
CA GLY A 416 4.68 -15.66 -7.08
C GLY A 416 5.03 -16.69 -8.12
N TYR A 417 5.44 -16.30 -9.33
CA TYR A 417 5.93 -17.23 -10.35
C TYR A 417 7.20 -17.94 -9.88
N ILE A 418 8.16 -17.19 -9.31
CA ILE A 418 9.39 -17.74 -8.75
C ILE A 418 9.07 -18.73 -7.62
N PHE A 419 8.19 -18.34 -6.68
CA PHE A 419 7.73 -19.21 -5.61
C PHE A 419 7.15 -20.52 -6.15
N SER A 420 6.25 -20.43 -7.14
CA SER A 420 5.59 -21.61 -7.73
C SER A 420 6.56 -22.53 -8.45
N LEU A 421 7.57 -21.95 -9.14
CA LEU A 421 8.63 -22.71 -9.80
C LEU A 421 9.50 -23.44 -8.78
N LEU A 422 9.97 -22.76 -7.74
CA LEU A 422 10.77 -23.37 -6.66
C LEU A 422 9.98 -24.45 -5.93
N LEU A 423 8.70 -24.22 -5.66
CA LEU A 423 7.83 -25.23 -5.03
C LEU A 423 7.67 -26.47 -5.95
N ALA A 424 7.45 -26.25 -7.24
CA ALA A 424 7.34 -27.35 -8.20
C ALA A 424 8.63 -28.18 -8.29
N LYS A 425 9.80 -27.53 -8.28
CA LYS A 425 11.11 -28.17 -8.25
C LYS A 425 11.31 -28.98 -6.96
N ALA A 426 11.05 -28.36 -5.79
CA ALA A 426 11.17 -29.03 -4.50
C ALA A 426 10.22 -30.24 -4.34
N LYS A 427 9.04 -30.19 -4.97
CA LYS A 427 8.07 -31.28 -5.02
C LYS A 427 8.37 -32.33 -6.09
N GLY A 428 9.42 -32.14 -6.90
CA GLY A 428 9.75 -33.05 -8.02
C GLY A 428 8.67 -33.13 -9.10
N LYS A 429 7.92 -32.03 -9.29
CA LYS A 429 6.86 -31.93 -10.32
C LYS A 429 7.37 -31.43 -11.65
N ILE A 430 8.50 -30.77 -11.67
CA ILE A 430 9.25 -30.35 -12.84
C ILE A 430 10.71 -30.76 -12.66
N ASN A 431 11.39 -31.09 -13.75
CA ASN A 431 12.81 -31.39 -13.77
C ASN A 431 13.65 -30.11 -13.94
N ASP A 432 14.99 -30.25 -13.89
CA ASP A 432 15.90 -29.09 -13.99
C ASP A 432 15.87 -28.40 -15.36
N GLU A 433 15.57 -29.12 -16.46
CA GLU A 433 15.46 -28.56 -17.80
C GLU A 433 14.18 -27.71 -17.93
N GLU A 434 13.04 -28.23 -17.46
CA GLU A 434 11.77 -27.51 -17.40
C GLU A 434 11.87 -26.27 -16.50
N ALA A 435 12.50 -26.40 -15.34
CA ALA A 435 12.72 -25.26 -14.43
C ALA A 435 13.56 -24.17 -15.08
N ARG A 436 14.61 -24.54 -15.83
CA ARG A 436 15.46 -23.62 -16.56
C ARG A 436 14.71 -22.93 -17.69
N SER A 437 13.94 -23.68 -18.48
CA SER A 437 13.12 -23.13 -19.57
C SER A 437 12.11 -22.10 -19.05
N LEU A 438 11.42 -22.40 -17.94
CA LEU A 438 10.50 -21.46 -17.30
C LEU A 438 11.21 -20.21 -16.75
N LYS A 439 12.40 -20.38 -16.16
CA LYS A 439 13.22 -19.27 -15.71
C LYS A 439 13.62 -18.36 -16.88
N ASP A 440 14.11 -18.95 -17.97
CA ASP A 440 14.51 -18.19 -19.16
C ASP A 440 13.33 -17.37 -19.71
N GLU A 441 12.13 -17.95 -19.75
CA GLU A 441 10.91 -17.24 -20.14
C GLU A 441 10.57 -16.09 -19.20
N LEU A 442 10.79 -16.23 -17.88
CA LEU A 442 10.62 -15.14 -16.91
C LEU A 442 11.59 -13.98 -17.18
N PHE A 443 12.84 -14.26 -17.57
CA PHE A 443 13.82 -13.24 -17.92
C PHE A 443 13.53 -12.52 -19.24
N LEU A 444 12.64 -13.07 -20.10
CA LEU A 444 12.13 -12.35 -21.28
C LEU A 444 11.02 -11.35 -20.95
N LEU A 445 10.35 -11.49 -19.79
CA LEU A 445 9.23 -10.62 -19.42
C LEU A 445 9.56 -9.13 -19.43
N PRO A 446 10.71 -8.64 -18.89
CA PRO A 446 11.03 -7.20 -18.94
C PRO A 446 11.01 -6.64 -20.36
N GLY A 447 11.58 -7.35 -21.32
CA GLY A 447 11.58 -6.95 -22.74
C GLY A 447 10.19 -6.98 -23.38
N LYS A 448 9.37 -7.97 -23.04
CA LYS A 448 7.99 -8.09 -23.52
C LYS A 448 7.08 -7.03 -22.88
N ILE A 449 7.26 -6.71 -21.59
CA ILE A 449 6.57 -5.59 -20.92
C ILE A 449 6.92 -4.26 -21.60
N GLN A 450 8.22 -4.05 -21.95
CA GLN A 450 8.64 -2.86 -22.70
C GLN A 450 7.91 -2.73 -24.04
N GLN A 451 7.62 -3.84 -24.73
CA GLN A 451 6.82 -3.83 -25.96
C GLN A 451 5.36 -3.47 -25.65
N CYS A 452 4.77 -3.98 -24.57
CA CYS A 452 3.40 -3.60 -24.15
C CYS A 452 3.28 -2.10 -23.85
N LEU A 453 4.34 -1.44 -23.36
CA LEU A 453 4.33 0.00 -23.10
C LEU A 453 4.17 0.84 -24.37
N SER A 454 4.55 0.31 -25.53
CA SER A 454 4.35 1.01 -26.82
C SER A 454 2.89 1.00 -27.32
N LEU A 455 2.01 0.22 -26.70
CA LEU A 455 0.59 0.15 -27.05
C LEU A 455 -0.23 1.36 -26.56
N ASP A 456 0.34 2.29 -25.79
CA ASP A 456 -0.38 3.45 -25.23
C ASP A 456 -1.20 4.21 -26.28
N GLY A 457 -0.64 4.46 -27.46
CA GLY A 457 -1.33 5.10 -28.57
C GLY A 457 -2.52 4.32 -29.14
N GLU A 458 -2.47 2.98 -29.09
CA GLU A 458 -3.54 2.10 -29.55
C GLU A 458 -4.66 1.96 -28.52
N ILE A 459 -4.35 2.18 -27.24
CA ILE A 459 -5.30 2.14 -26.12
C ILE A 459 -6.20 3.37 -26.10
N LEU A 460 -5.70 4.54 -26.49
CA LEU A 460 -6.44 5.79 -26.48
C LEU A 460 -7.80 5.75 -27.23
N PRO A 461 -7.93 5.14 -28.42
CA PRO A 461 -9.23 4.96 -29.07
C PRO A 461 -10.22 4.13 -28.25
N MET A 462 -9.76 3.09 -27.51
CA MET A 462 -10.58 2.29 -26.61
C MET A 462 -11.03 3.15 -25.43
N ALA A 463 -10.12 3.88 -24.79
CA ALA A 463 -10.42 4.76 -23.67
C ALA A 463 -11.48 5.83 -24.04
N LYS A 464 -11.40 6.40 -25.26
CA LYS A 464 -12.41 7.36 -25.76
C LYS A 464 -13.80 6.75 -25.91
N LYS A 465 -13.91 5.46 -26.25
CA LYS A 465 -15.20 4.76 -26.37
C LYS A 465 -15.81 4.45 -24.99
N LEU A 466 -14.97 4.26 -23.98
CA LEU A 466 -15.37 3.79 -22.66
C LEU A 466 -15.60 4.90 -21.62
N LYS A 467 -15.00 6.07 -21.79
CA LYS A 467 -14.96 7.14 -20.76
C LYS A 467 -16.33 7.63 -20.27
N ASP A 468 -17.35 7.55 -21.10
CA ASP A 468 -18.70 8.04 -20.81
C ASP A 468 -19.66 6.89 -20.41
N SER A 469 -19.15 5.68 -20.21
CA SER A 469 -19.93 4.53 -19.78
C SER A 469 -20.19 4.57 -18.27
N ASP A 470 -21.39 4.16 -17.84
CA ASP A 470 -21.71 4.00 -16.44
C ASP A 470 -21.23 2.66 -15.87
N ASN A 471 -21.28 1.60 -16.72
CA ASN A 471 -20.90 0.24 -16.35
C ASN A 471 -20.01 -0.37 -17.44
N ILE A 472 -19.00 -1.13 -17.03
CA ILE A 472 -18.13 -1.91 -17.95
C ILE A 472 -17.95 -3.32 -17.39
N PHE A 473 -18.16 -4.33 -18.24
CA PHE A 473 -18.01 -5.73 -17.88
C PHE A 473 -16.66 -6.25 -18.36
N PHE A 474 -15.92 -6.90 -17.47
CA PHE A 474 -14.70 -7.61 -17.83
C PHE A 474 -14.96 -9.11 -17.84
N LEU A 475 -14.52 -9.81 -18.88
CA LEU A 475 -14.73 -11.24 -19.04
C LEU A 475 -13.41 -11.97 -19.25
N GLY A 476 -13.25 -13.10 -18.56
CA GLY A 476 -12.13 -14.01 -18.73
C GLY A 476 -12.47 -15.43 -18.29
N ARG A 477 -11.60 -16.39 -18.61
CA ARG A 477 -11.66 -17.76 -18.08
C ARG A 477 -10.33 -18.16 -17.46
N GLY A 478 -10.38 -18.89 -16.35
CA GLY A 478 -9.17 -19.32 -15.65
C GLY A 478 -8.28 -18.13 -15.30
N LEU A 479 -7.04 -18.14 -15.79
CA LEU A 479 -6.07 -17.06 -15.53
C LEU A 479 -6.55 -15.71 -16.07
N ASP A 480 -7.20 -15.66 -17.23
CA ASP A 480 -7.73 -14.43 -17.81
C ASP A 480 -8.79 -13.76 -16.91
N TRP A 481 -9.61 -14.56 -16.20
CA TRP A 481 -10.53 -14.02 -15.21
C TRP A 481 -9.78 -13.38 -14.02
N ALA A 482 -8.76 -14.04 -13.49
CA ALA A 482 -7.96 -13.50 -12.41
C ALA A 482 -7.31 -12.14 -12.76
N ILE A 483 -6.82 -12.00 -14.02
CA ILE A 483 -6.22 -10.75 -14.50
C ILE A 483 -7.30 -9.69 -14.75
N SER A 484 -8.46 -10.07 -15.27
CA SER A 484 -9.56 -9.15 -15.54
C SER A 484 -10.12 -8.50 -14.27
N MET A 485 -10.04 -9.17 -13.11
CA MET A 485 -10.36 -8.57 -11.81
C MET A 485 -9.49 -7.35 -11.52
N GLU A 486 -8.19 -7.43 -11.82
CA GLU A 486 -7.27 -6.30 -11.62
C GLU A 486 -7.57 -5.15 -12.58
N GLY A 487 -7.83 -5.45 -13.86
CA GLY A 487 -8.23 -4.43 -14.84
C GLY A 487 -9.51 -3.70 -14.43
N ALA A 488 -10.52 -4.44 -13.98
CA ALA A 488 -11.77 -3.87 -13.49
C ALA A 488 -11.55 -3.01 -12.24
N LEU A 489 -10.68 -3.44 -11.30
CA LEU A 489 -10.34 -2.68 -10.11
C LEU A 489 -9.62 -1.38 -10.47
N LYS A 490 -8.59 -1.42 -11.31
CA LYS A 490 -7.85 -0.22 -11.72
C LYS A 490 -8.75 0.81 -12.36
N LEU A 491 -9.62 0.36 -13.28
CA LEU A 491 -10.53 1.28 -13.97
C LEU A 491 -11.53 1.92 -13.00
N LYS A 492 -12.15 1.15 -12.09
CA LYS A 492 -13.09 1.71 -11.11
C LYS A 492 -12.43 2.65 -10.11
N GLU A 493 -11.21 2.37 -9.67
CA GLU A 493 -10.49 3.19 -8.68
C GLU A 493 -10.25 4.62 -9.16
N ILE A 494 -9.83 4.79 -10.41
CA ILE A 494 -9.34 6.10 -10.89
C ILE A 494 -10.26 6.77 -11.89
N SER A 495 -11.25 6.06 -12.46
CA SER A 495 -12.24 6.64 -13.39
C SER A 495 -13.63 6.81 -12.78
N TYR A 496 -13.91 6.11 -11.67
CA TYR A 496 -15.21 6.04 -10.99
C TYR A 496 -16.33 5.43 -11.84
N ILE A 497 -15.96 4.72 -12.92
CA ILE A 497 -16.90 3.90 -13.69
C ILE A 497 -17.11 2.60 -12.94
N HIS A 498 -18.36 2.16 -12.79
CA HIS A 498 -18.65 0.86 -12.19
C HIS A 498 -18.15 -0.26 -13.10
N CYS A 499 -17.14 -0.99 -12.65
CA CYS A 499 -16.52 -2.07 -13.42
C CYS A 499 -16.54 -3.36 -12.62
N GLU A 500 -16.95 -4.46 -13.25
CA GLU A 500 -16.91 -5.78 -12.62
C GLU A 500 -16.34 -6.84 -13.55
N SER A 501 -15.63 -7.78 -12.96
CA SER A 501 -15.05 -8.94 -13.66
C SER A 501 -15.85 -10.18 -13.35
N TYR A 502 -16.17 -10.93 -14.41
CA TYR A 502 -16.88 -12.19 -14.32
C TYR A 502 -16.13 -13.32 -15.03
N SER A 503 -16.15 -14.49 -14.43
CA SER A 503 -15.84 -15.70 -15.18
C SER A 503 -16.84 -15.83 -16.34
N SER A 504 -16.34 -15.90 -17.58
CA SER A 504 -17.17 -15.83 -18.78
C SER A 504 -18.32 -16.86 -18.80
N GLY A 505 -18.09 -18.05 -18.20
CA GLY A 505 -19.12 -19.07 -18.08
C GLY A 505 -20.23 -18.74 -17.08
N GLU A 506 -19.89 -18.02 -16.01
CA GLU A 506 -20.80 -17.67 -14.94
C GLU A 506 -21.78 -16.55 -15.33
N LEU A 507 -21.39 -15.73 -16.33
CA LEU A 507 -22.20 -14.59 -16.78
C LEU A 507 -23.67 -14.97 -17.08
N LYS A 508 -23.92 -16.16 -17.64
CA LYS A 508 -25.27 -16.66 -18.00
C LYS A 508 -26.12 -17.07 -16.79
N HIS A 509 -25.54 -17.18 -15.60
CA HIS A 509 -26.24 -17.58 -14.38
C HIS A 509 -26.81 -16.39 -13.59
N GLY A 510 -27.05 -15.27 -14.26
CA GLY A 510 -27.68 -14.08 -13.67
C GLY A 510 -27.22 -12.78 -14.32
N THR A 511 -25.92 -12.50 -14.29
CA THR A 511 -25.33 -11.21 -14.69
C THR A 511 -25.61 -10.81 -16.15
N ILE A 512 -25.81 -11.76 -17.04
CA ILE A 512 -26.14 -11.50 -18.46
C ILE A 512 -27.43 -10.68 -18.62
N SER A 513 -28.31 -10.65 -17.59
CA SER A 513 -29.50 -9.81 -17.55
C SER A 513 -29.18 -8.30 -17.55
N LEU A 514 -27.96 -7.91 -17.19
CA LEU A 514 -27.49 -6.53 -17.20
C LEU A 514 -26.93 -6.10 -18.56
N ILE A 515 -26.79 -7.02 -19.51
CA ILE A 515 -26.27 -6.73 -20.84
C ILE A 515 -27.40 -6.15 -21.70
N GLU A 516 -27.23 -4.91 -22.09
CA GLU A 516 -28.14 -4.13 -22.92
C GLU A 516 -27.43 -3.72 -24.24
N LYS A 517 -28.18 -3.08 -25.13
CA LYS A 517 -27.62 -2.51 -26.35
C LYS A 517 -26.50 -1.52 -26.00
N ASP A 518 -25.36 -1.68 -26.67
CA ASP A 518 -24.15 -0.87 -26.53
C ASP A 518 -23.42 -1.06 -25.17
N SER A 519 -23.80 -2.03 -24.33
CA SER A 519 -23.06 -2.36 -23.10
C SER A 519 -21.59 -2.68 -23.42
N PRO A 520 -20.62 -1.97 -22.81
CA PRO A 520 -19.20 -2.22 -23.06
C PRO A 520 -18.73 -3.49 -22.36
N VAL A 521 -18.05 -4.34 -23.09
CA VAL A 521 -17.45 -5.58 -22.59
C VAL A 521 -15.98 -5.64 -23.00
N ILE A 522 -15.09 -5.90 -22.06
CA ILE A 522 -13.65 -6.13 -22.28
C ILE A 522 -13.37 -7.61 -22.03
N ALA A 523 -12.96 -8.34 -23.04
CA ALA A 523 -12.66 -9.75 -22.95
C ALA A 523 -11.15 -9.99 -22.99
N LEU A 524 -10.63 -10.77 -22.04
CA LEU A 524 -9.26 -11.24 -22.02
C LEU A 524 -9.17 -12.63 -22.61
N LEU A 525 -8.24 -12.84 -23.54
CA LEU A 525 -8.07 -14.07 -24.31
C LEU A 525 -6.57 -14.37 -24.47
N SER A 526 -5.97 -14.98 -23.44
CA SER A 526 -4.56 -15.37 -23.45
C SER A 526 -4.33 -16.89 -23.35
N GLN A 527 -5.38 -17.64 -23.03
CA GLN A 527 -5.31 -19.07 -22.83
C GLN A 527 -5.82 -19.79 -24.07
N GLU A 528 -4.94 -20.33 -24.90
CA GLU A 528 -5.28 -20.93 -26.19
C GLU A 528 -6.35 -22.02 -26.08
N GLU A 529 -6.22 -22.90 -25.08
CA GLU A 529 -7.18 -23.98 -24.83
C GLU A 529 -8.58 -23.49 -24.45
N LEU A 530 -8.69 -22.27 -23.92
CA LEU A 530 -9.93 -21.69 -23.43
C LEU A 530 -10.50 -20.60 -24.35
N ALA A 531 -9.73 -20.13 -25.34
CA ALA A 531 -10.09 -19.02 -26.22
C ALA A 531 -11.42 -19.29 -26.95
N GLY A 532 -11.59 -20.44 -27.54
CA GLY A 532 -12.83 -20.82 -28.24
C GLY A 532 -14.07 -20.82 -27.36
N LYS A 533 -13.93 -21.24 -26.07
CA LYS A 533 -15.03 -21.19 -25.09
C LYS A 533 -15.36 -19.76 -24.66
N SER A 534 -14.33 -18.92 -24.51
CA SER A 534 -14.50 -17.51 -24.18
C SER A 534 -15.16 -16.75 -25.33
N ILE A 535 -14.75 -16.98 -26.59
CA ILE A 535 -15.36 -16.42 -27.80
C ILE A 535 -16.85 -16.78 -27.87
N SER A 536 -17.20 -18.03 -27.58
CA SER A 536 -18.62 -18.45 -27.55
C SER A 536 -19.45 -17.61 -26.56
N ASN A 537 -18.90 -17.29 -25.38
CA ASN A 537 -19.60 -16.43 -24.42
C ASN A 537 -19.64 -14.95 -24.88
N ILE A 538 -18.64 -14.50 -25.63
CA ILE A 538 -18.65 -13.17 -26.24
C ILE A 538 -19.77 -13.06 -27.27
N HIS A 539 -19.98 -14.09 -28.10
CA HIS A 539 -21.12 -14.14 -29.03
C HIS A 539 -22.47 -14.06 -28.28
N GLU A 540 -22.58 -14.67 -27.12
CA GLU A 540 -23.82 -14.61 -26.30
C GLU A 540 -24.12 -13.17 -25.82
N VAL A 541 -23.13 -12.39 -25.43
CA VAL A 541 -23.36 -10.99 -25.02
C VAL A 541 -23.54 -10.07 -26.24
N LYS A 542 -22.82 -10.32 -27.34
CA LYS A 542 -23.03 -9.62 -28.62
C LYS A 542 -24.43 -9.78 -29.15
N SER A 543 -25.02 -10.98 -29.05
CA SER A 543 -26.40 -11.22 -29.49
C SER A 543 -27.45 -10.40 -28.74
N ARG A 544 -27.07 -9.82 -27.58
CA ARG A 544 -27.86 -8.90 -26.78
C ARG A 544 -27.50 -7.42 -27.00
N GLY A 545 -26.58 -7.16 -27.93
CA GLY A 545 -26.20 -5.82 -28.35
C GLY A 545 -24.95 -5.26 -27.66
N ALA A 546 -24.21 -6.04 -26.88
CA ALA A 546 -22.96 -5.60 -26.27
C ALA A 546 -21.90 -5.20 -27.31
N LYS A 547 -21.10 -4.20 -26.97
CA LYS A 547 -19.89 -3.79 -27.73
C LYS A 547 -18.65 -4.38 -27.05
N CYS A 548 -18.09 -5.42 -27.67
CA CYS A 548 -16.97 -6.15 -27.12
C CYS A 548 -15.64 -5.62 -27.65
N CYS A 549 -14.69 -5.37 -26.74
CA CYS A 549 -13.26 -5.19 -27.03
C CYS A 549 -12.51 -6.45 -26.59
N ALA A 550 -11.42 -6.80 -27.27
CA ALA A 550 -10.57 -7.91 -26.86
C ALA A 550 -9.17 -7.43 -26.47
N LEU A 551 -8.58 -8.11 -25.50
CA LEU A 551 -7.17 -8.07 -25.17
C LEU A 551 -6.62 -9.49 -25.28
N THR A 552 -5.73 -9.71 -26.27
CA THR A 552 -5.24 -11.05 -26.65
C THR A 552 -3.72 -11.14 -26.57
N MET A 553 -3.18 -12.34 -26.63
CA MET A 553 -1.79 -12.55 -27.02
C MET A 553 -1.70 -12.76 -28.54
N GLU A 554 -0.57 -12.40 -29.14
CA GLU A 554 -0.31 -12.50 -30.61
C GLU A 554 -0.54 -13.90 -31.22
N ASN A 555 -0.34 -14.94 -30.41
CA ASN A 555 -0.56 -16.34 -30.87
C ASN A 555 -2.04 -16.77 -30.82
N ILE A 556 -2.95 -15.94 -30.32
CA ILE A 556 -4.39 -16.25 -30.25
C ILE A 556 -5.11 -15.68 -31.45
N SER A 557 -5.61 -16.58 -32.32
CA SER A 557 -6.39 -16.17 -33.48
C SER A 557 -7.85 -15.89 -33.09
N ILE A 558 -8.32 -14.70 -33.45
CA ILE A 558 -9.71 -14.25 -33.26
C ILE A 558 -10.27 -13.71 -34.58
N ASP A 559 -11.60 -13.77 -34.76
CA ASP A 559 -12.26 -13.02 -35.83
C ASP A 559 -12.41 -11.54 -35.38
N GLU A 560 -11.68 -10.64 -36.07
CA GLU A 560 -11.73 -9.20 -35.76
C GLU A 560 -13.14 -8.62 -35.86
N ASN A 561 -14.02 -9.20 -36.67
CA ASN A 561 -15.42 -8.76 -36.78
C ASN A 561 -16.23 -9.01 -35.49
N ASP A 562 -15.71 -9.83 -34.59
CA ASP A 562 -16.33 -10.05 -33.29
C ASP A 562 -16.12 -8.90 -32.31
N PHE A 563 -15.17 -8.01 -32.58
CA PHE A 563 -14.77 -6.98 -31.67
C PHE A 563 -14.80 -5.59 -32.31
N VAL A 564 -15.17 -4.58 -31.52
CA VAL A 564 -15.11 -3.18 -31.95
C VAL A 564 -13.67 -2.63 -31.88
N GLN A 565 -12.81 -3.30 -31.16
CA GLN A 565 -11.36 -3.09 -31.09
C GLN A 565 -10.67 -4.29 -30.47
N ASN A 566 -9.51 -4.65 -31.00
CA ASN A 566 -8.62 -5.64 -30.44
C ASN A 566 -7.26 -5.01 -30.13
N LEU A 567 -6.69 -5.37 -28.98
CA LEU A 567 -5.32 -5.07 -28.59
C LEU A 567 -4.58 -6.39 -28.40
N SER A 568 -3.38 -6.51 -28.96
CA SER A 568 -2.58 -7.72 -28.86
C SER A 568 -1.28 -7.44 -28.14
N VAL A 569 -0.93 -8.30 -27.17
CA VAL A 569 0.36 -8.26 -26.47
C VAL A 569 1.28 -9.36 -26.98
N PRO A 570 2.61 -9.23 -26.83
CA PRO A 570 3.56 -10.27 -27.24
C PRO A 570 3.23 -11.63 -26.62
N SER A 571 3.53 -12.70 -27.33
CA SER A 571 3.35 -14.05 -26.83
C SER A 571 4.33 -14.37 -25.71
N THR A 572 3.87 -15.08 -24.69
CA THR A 572 4.67 -15.59 -23.57
C THR A 572 4.14 -16.95 -23.12
N HIS A 573 4.84 -17.60 -22.18
CA HIS A 573 4.31 -18.81 -21.58
C HIS A 573 2.92 -18.54 -20.96
N PRO A 574 1.88 -19.35 -21.21
CA PRO A 574 0.50 -19.06 -20.80
C PRO A 574 0.33 -18.72 -19.32
N LEU A 575 1.12 -19.35 -18.44
CA LEU A 575 1.10 -19.07 -16.98
C LEU A 575 1.62 -17.68 -16.62
N PHE A 576 2.39 -17.02 -17.50
CA PHE A 576 2.99 -15.71 -17.25
C PHE A 576 2.26 -14.58 -18.00
N ALA A 577 1.21 -14.89 -18.73
CA ALA A 577 0.41 -13.94 -19.51
C ALA A 577 -0.07 -12.73 -18.67
N GLY A 578 -0.30 -12.93 -17.36
CA GLY A 578 -0.73 -11.88 -16.44
C GLY A 578 0.19 -10.66 -16.41
N SER A 579 1.51 -10.88 -16.51
CA SER A 579 2.49 -9.79 -16.51
C SER A 579 2.43 -8.90 -17.75
N LEU A 580 1.90 -9.40 -18.86
CA LEU A 580 1.77 -8.64 -20.10
C LEU A 580 0.39 -8.01 -20.26
N LEU A 581 -0.68 -8.77 -19.95
CA LEU A 581 -2.05 -8.30 -20.10
C LEU A 581 -2.41 -7.16 -19.12
N VAL A 582 -1.79 -7.12 -17.94
CA VAL A 582 -2.08 -6.07 -16.96
C VAL A 582 -1.62 -4.69 -17.43
N VAL A 583 -0.55 -4.61 -18.24
CA VAL A 583 0.03 -3.33 -18.69
C VAL A 583 -0.95 -2.50 -19.52
N PRO A 584 -1.55 -3.01 -20.63
CA PRO A 584 -2.57 -2.25 -21.35
C PRO A 584 -3.84 -1.98 -20.53
N LEU A 585 -4.19 -2.80 -19.54
CA LEU A 585 -5.31 -2.52 -18.64
C LEU A 585 -5.02 -1.34 -17.69
N GLN A 586 -3.78 -1.21 -17.23
CA GLN A 586 -3.32 -0.06 -16.44
C GLN A 586 -3.34 1.21 -17.28
N PHE A 587 -2.81 1.18 -18.51
CA PHE A 587 -2.88 2.32 -19.43
C PHE A 587 -4.32 2.70 -19.77
N LEU A 588 -5.19 1.73 -20.04
CA LEU A 588 -6.61 1.99 -20.30
C LEU A 588 -7.24 2.77 -19.15
N SER A 589 -6.99 2.34 -17.93
CA SER A 589 -7.51 3.01 -16.74
C SER A 589 -6.95 4.42 -16.60
N TYR A 590 -5.64 4.59 -16.82
CA TYR A 590 -4.97 5.89 -16.81
C TYR A 590 -5.53 6.84 -17.86
N GLN A 591 -5.66 6.40 -19.13
CA GLN A 591 -6.18 7.20 -20.23
C GLN A 591 -7.66 7.59 -20.00
N VAL A 592 -8.49 6.69 -19.51
CA VAL A 592 -9.90 7.00 -19.17
C VAL A 592 -9.96 8.05 -18.07
N SER A 593 -9.11 7.95 -17.03
CA SER A 593 -9.03 8.95 -15.95
C SER A 593 -8.69 10.33 -16.50
N LEU A 594 -7.67 10.44 -17.36
CA LEU A 594 -7.27 11.69 -17.98
C LEU A 594 -8.38 12.30 -18.86
N LEU A 595 -9.03 11.48 -19.68
CA LEU A 595 -10.13 11.93 -20.55
C LEU A 595 -11.35 12.44 -19.76
N LYS A 596 -11.50 11.98 -18.51
CA LYS A 596 -12.53 12.47 -17.58
C LYS A 596 -12.07 13.69 -16.76
N GLY A 597 -10.82 14.16 -16.93
CA GLY A 597 -10.25 15.27 -16.16
C GLY A 597 -10.00 14.93 -14.69
N LEU A 598 -9.75 13.65 -14.37
CA LEU A 598 -9.52 13.17 -13.02
C LEU A 598 -8.00 13.05 -12.72
N ASP A 599 -7.65 13.02 -11.45
CA ASP A 599 -6.27 12.84 -10.98
C ASP A 599 -6.02 11.35 -10.70
N PRO A 600 -5.26 10.62 -11.55
CA PRO A 600 -5.02 9.19 -11.37
C PRO A 600 -4.11 8.86 -10.18
N ASP A 601 -3.29 9.82 -9.72
CA ASP A 601 -2.41 9.63 -8.57
C ASP A 601 -3.16 9.68 -7.23
N LYS A 602 -4.25 10.50 -7.17
CA LYS A 602 -5.00 10.79 -5.95
C LYS A 602 -6.51 10.65 -6.17
N PRO A 603 -6.99 9.43 -6.45
CA PRO A 603 -8.42 9.19 -6.64
C PRO A 603 -9.20 9.44 -5.33
N ARG A 604 -10.41 10.00 -5.45
CA ARG A 604 -11.26 10.30 -4.30
C ARG A 604 -11.54 9.05 -3.46
N ASN A 605 -11.66 9.22 -2.15
CA ASN A 605 -12.05 8.18 -1.19
C ASN A 605 -11.11 6.94 -1.14
N LEU A 606 -9.89 7.05 -1.64
CA LEU A 606 -8.89 5.99 -1.58
C LEU A 606 -7.58 6.51 -0.98
N ALA A 607 -6.92 5.66 -0.22
CA ALA A 607 -5.58 5.88 0.31
C ALA A 607 -4.64 4.80 -0.20
N LYS A 608 -3.34 5.12 -0.36
CA LYS A 608 -2.33 4.16 -0.88
C LYS A 608 -2.22 2.89 -0.03
N SER A 609 -2.42 3.00 1.28
CA SER A 609 -2.41 1.87 2.19
C SER A 609 -3.43 2.08 3.31
N VAL A 610 -4.19 1.05 3.64
CA VAL A 610 -5.19 1.05 4.71
C VAL A 610 -4.55 0.42 5.95
N THR A 611 -4.20 1.27 6.93
CA THR A 611 -3.50 0.87 8.17
C THR A 611 -4.40 0.86 9.39
N VAL A 612 -5.68 1.03 9.20
CA VAL A 612 -6.73 0.97 10.23
C VAL A 612 -7.86 0.06 9.73
N GLU A 613 -8.53 -0.58 10.66
CA GLU A 613 -9.74 -1.39 10.41
C GLU A 613 -11.00 -0.53 10.40
#